data_f94d2ec835d257491294dcbb07a2f8bf
#
_entry.id   f94d2ec835d257491294dcbb07a2f8bf
#
_cell.length_a   1.000
_cell.length_b   1.000
_cell.length_c   1.000
_cell.angle_alpha   90.00
_cell.angle_beta   90.00
_cell.angle_gamma   90.00
#
_symmetry.space_group_name_H-M   'P 1'
#
loop_
_entity.id
_entity.type
_entity.pdbx_description
1 polymer ?
#
loop_
_entity_poly.entity_id
_entity_poly.type
_entity_poly.pdbx_seq_one_letter_code
_entity_poly.pdbx_strand_id
1 'polypeptide(L)'
;MIEIGKKQKLIVAKTVDFGVYLAEDKNAGQEDRVLLPAKQVPEGTREGDTLDVFIYKDSRDRLIATTREPLLQVGQTAVLKVLQVTKIGAFLDWGLEKDLLLPYHEQTSRVREGQECLVALYVDKSSRLCATMKVYHYLSTRTPYVTGDSVKGRVYEISDRFGVFVAVDDKYSALIPAREASGKYRPGEVLDLRVSEVKEDGKMNVTDRQKAYIQINEDLSLIHISEPTR
;
A
#
# COMPACT_ATOMS: atom_id res chain seq x y z
N MET A 1 9.73 -9.40 21.85
CA MET A 1 8.52 -8.59 22.17
C MET A 1 7.57 -8.68 21.00
N ILE A 2 6.34 -9.12 21.23
CA ILE A 2 5.32 -9.28 20.19
C ILE A 2 5.02 -7.92 19.53
N GLU A 3 5.22 -7.84 18.20
CA GLU A 3 5.07 -6.61 17.44
C GLU A 3 3.69 -6.55 16.75
N ILE A 4 2.91 -5.51 17.07
CA ILE A 4 1.61 -5.28 16.41
C ILE A 4 1.80 -4.85 14.95
N GLY A 5 0.94 -5.36 14.06
CA GLY A 5 0.95 -4.99 12.64
C GLY A 5 2.04 -5.67 11.83
N LYS A 6 2.67 -6.73 12.37
CA LYS A 6 3.69 -7.51 11.68
C LYS A 6 3.39 -9.01 11.72
N LYS A 7 3.81 -9.70 10.68
CA LYS A 7 3.85 -11.16 10.61
C LYS A 7 5.09 -11.66 11.36
N GLN A 8 4.91 -12.61 12.25
CA GLN A 8 5.98 -13.14 13.09
C GLN A 8 5.71 -14.59 13.47
N LYS A 9 6.77 -15.30 13.82
CA LYS A 9 6.73 -16.70 14.26
C LYS A 9 6.56 -16.73 15.78
N LEU A 10 5.50 -17.36 16.26
CA LEU A 10 5.23 -17.54 17.67
C LEU A 10 5.03 -19.02 18.00
N ILE A 11 5.33 -19.39 19.23
CA ILE A 11 5.22 -20.76 19.74
C ILE A 11 3.88 -20.93 20.45
N VAL A 12 3.22 -22.05 20.22
CA VAL A 12 2.02 -22.44 20.96
C VAL A 12 2.40 -22.75 22.41
N ALA A 13 2.06 -21.81 23.30
CA ALA A 13 2.38 -21.91 24.73
C ALA A 13 1.32 -22.68 25.52
N LYS A 14 0.03 -22.60 25.10
CA LYS A 14 -1.08 -23.28 25.79
C LYS A 14 -2.28 -23.44 24.86
N THR A 15 -2.92 -24.61 24.93
CA THR A 15 -4.18 -24.89 24.26
C THR A 15 -5.36 -24.66 25.21
N VAL A 16 -6.44 -24.03 24.70
CA VAL A 16 -7.69 -23.77 25.45
C VAL A 16 -8.89 -24.02 24.54
N ASP A 17 -10.10 -24.11 25.08
CA ASP A 17 -11.33 -24.45 24.33
C ASP A 17 -11.65 -23.45 23.19
N PHE A 18 -11.25 -22.19 23.35
CA PHE A 18 -11.52 -21.12 22.39
C PHE A 18 -10.33 -20.75 21.48
N GLY A 19 -9.23 -21.53 21.53
CA GLY A 19 -8.06 -21.33 20.67
C GLY A 19 -6.75 -21.77 21.30
N VAL A 20 -5.65 -21.13 20.86
CA VAL A 20 -4.32 -21.36 21.44
C VAL A 20 -3.68 -20.03 21.82
N TYR A 21 -2.98 -20.01 22.95
CA TYR A 21 -2.13 -18.88 23.32
C TYR A 21 -0.74 -19.06 22.71
N LEU A 22 -0.30 -18.02 22.01
CA LEU A 22 1.00 -17.95 21.36
C LEU A 22 1.93 -17.01 22.12
N ALA A 23 3.22 -17.31 22.14
CA ALA A 23 4.25 -16.49 22.76
C ALA A 23 5.59 -16.60 21.98
N GLU A 24 6.53 -15.72 22.26
CA GLU A 24 7.89 -15.83 21.72
C GLU A 24 8.68 -16.98 22.37
N ASP A 25 8.40 -17.25 23.65
CA ASP A 25 9.02 -18.32 24.43
C ASP A 25 7.93 -19.15 25.14
N LYS A 26 8.17 -20.46 25.27
CA LYS A 26 7.27 -21.37 26.00
C LYS A 26 7.04 -20.96 27.46
N ASN A 27 8.04 -20.33 28.07
CA ASN A 27 8.00 -19.89 29.47
C ASN A 27 7.50 -18.45 29.66
N ALA A 28 7.05 -17.80 28.57
CA ALA A 28 6.52 -16.45 28.63
C ALA A 28 5.39 -16.32 29.64
N GLY A 29 5.36 -15.20 30.37
CA GLY A 29 4.31 -14.86 31.30
C GLY A 29 2.94 -14.79 30.63
N GLN A 30 1.87 -14.79 31.42
CA GLN A 30 0.51 -14.74 30.88
C GLN A 30 0.24 -13.42 30.13
N GLU A 31 0.91 -12.33 30.51
CA GLU A 31 0.80 -11.01 29.89
C GLU A 31 1.51 -10.92 28.53
N ASP A 32 2.49 -11.80 28.28
CA ASP A 32 3.26 -11.86 27.05
C ASP A 32 2.68 -12.84 26.01
N ARG A 33 1.45 -13.30 26.23
CA ARG A 33 0.76 -14.24 25.34
C ARG A 33 -0.33 -13.56 24.53
N VAL A 34 -0.47 -13.98 23.26
CA VAL A 34 -1.53 -13.53 22.38
C VAL A 34 -2.43 -14.70 21.98
N LEU A 35 -3.73 -14.49 21.94
CA LEU A 35 -4.70 -15.51 21.55
C LEU A 35 -4.79 -15.64 20.03
N LEU A 36 -4.67 -16.87 19.52
CA LEU A 36 -5.12 -17.26 18.18
C LEU A 36 -6.46 -17.99 18.34
N PRO A 37 -7.57 -17.47 17.78
CA PRO A 37 -8.90 -18.08 17.90
C PRO A 37 -8.96 -19.48 17.30
N ALA A 38 -9.75 -20.38 17.90
CA ALA A 38 -9.88 -21.78 17.49
C ALA A 38 -10.18 -21.98 16.00
N LYS A 39 -11.01 -21.09 15.41
CA LYS A 39 -11.37 -21.13 13.98
C LYS A 39 -10.17 -20.93 13.03
N GLN A 40 -9.06 -20.42 13.54
CA GLN A 40 -7.86 -20.10 12.77
C GLN A 40 -6.66 -20.97 13.15
N VAL A 41 -6.82 -21.86 14.12
CA VAL A 41 -5.77 -22.81 14.49
C VAL A 41 -5.69 -23.92 13.45
N PRO A 42 -4.52 -24.15 12.82
CA PRO A 42 -4.36 -25.25 11.88
C PRO A 42 -4.63 -26.61 12.53
N GLU A 43 -5.22 -27.54 11.78
CA GLU A 43 -5.45 -28.90 12.27
C GLU A 43 -4.15 -29.58 12.68
N GLY A 44 -4.19 -30.31 13.79
CA GLY A 44 -3.01 -31.03 14.33
C GLY A 44 -2.03 -30.16 15.10
N THR A 45 -2.30 -28.88 15.31
CA THR A 45 -1.46 -27.98 16.12
C THR A 45 -1.35 -28.47 17.57
N ARG A 46 -0.13 -28.50 18.10
CA ARG A 46 0.19 -28.94 19.47
C ARG A 46 0.97 -27.85 20.21
N GLU A 47 0.96 -27.94 21.55
CA GLU A 47 1.81 -27.10 22.38
C GLU A 47 3.30 -27.33 22.03
N GLY A 48 4.00 -26.23 21.80
CA GLY A 48 5.39 -26.22 21.34
C GLY A 48 5.57 -26.05 19.83
N ASP A 49 4.52 -26.17 19.03
CA ASP A 49 4.59 -25.88 17.60
C ASP A 49 4.81 -24.39 17.36
N THR A 50 5.44 -24.07 16.22
CA THR A 50 5.64 -22.68 15.79
C THR A 50 4.67 -22.35 14.67
N LEU A 51 3.95 -21.25 14.82
CA LEU A 51 2.99 -20.75 13.84
C LEU A 51 3.42 -19.37 13.32
N ASP A 52 3.26 -19.17 11.99
CA ASP A 52 3.36 -17.85 11.37
C ASP A 52 2.03 -17.11 11.52
N VAL A 53 2.03 -16.02 12.28
CA VAL A 53 0.82 -15.26 12.57
C VAL A 53 1.04 -13.76 12.41
N PHE A 54 -0.03 -13.06 12.07
CA PHE A 54 -0.08 -11.62 12.09
C PHE A 54 -0.77 -11.13 13.35
N ILE A 55 -0.26 -10.06 13.96
CA ILE A 55 -0.76 -9.54 15.24
C ILE A 55 -1.49 -8.23 15.03
N TYR A 56 -2.72 -8.14 15.51
CA TYR A 56 -3.54 -6.94 15.44
C TYR A 56 -4.42 -6.79 16.68
N LYS A 57 -5.24 -5.76 16.75
CA LYS A 57 -6.23 -5.60 17.84
C LYS A 57 -7.63 -5.92 17.34
N ASP A 58 -8.34 -6.74 18.11
CA ASP A 58 -9.76 -7.05 17.88
C ASP A 58 -10.67 -5.82 18.13
N SER A 59 -11.98 -5.99 17.96
CA SER A 59 -12.97 -4.93 18.18
C SER A 59 -13.07 -4.45 19.64
N ARG A 60 -12.46 -5.18 20.59
CA ARG A 60 -12.37 -4.83 22.02
C ARG A 60 -10.99 -4.30 22.41
N ASP A 61 -10.16 -3.89 21.43
CA ASP A 61 -8.78 -3.42 21.61
C ASP A 61 -7.82 -4.42 22.28
N ARG A 62 -8.12 -5.73 22.25
CA ARG A 62 -7.24 -6.78 22.76
C ARG A 62 -6.31 -7.25 21.65
N LEU A 63 -5.04 -7.49 21.97
CA LEU A 63 -4.12 -8.14 21.03
C LEU A 63 -4.62 -9.54 20.67
N ILE A 64 -4.66 -9.82 19.39
CA ILE A 64 -5.10 -11.09 18.84
C ILE A 64 -4.19 -11.48 17.67
N ALA A 65 -3.95 -12.77 17.53
CA ALA A 65 -3.23 -13.34 16.40
C ALA A 65 -4.20 -13.82 15.32
N THR A 66 -3.74 -13.82 14.09
CA THR A 66 -4.46 -14.42 12.96
C THR A 66 -3.47 -15.14 12.03
N THR A 67 -3.89 -16.27 11.49
CA THR A 67 -3.18 -16.97 10.39
C THR A 67 -3.58 -16.41 9.01
N ARG A 68 -4.59 -15.55 8.95
CA ARG A 68 -4.94 -14.84 7.71
C ARG A 68 -3.86 -13.84 7.34
N GLU A 69 -3.61 -13.70 6.06
CA GLU A 69 -2.60 -12.79 5.54
C GLU A 69 -3.26 -11.43 5.21
N PRO A 70 -2.87 -10.33 5.90
CA PRO A 70 -3.34 -9.02 5.53
C PRO A 70 -2.69 -8.55 4.22
N LEU A 71 -3.33 -7.62 3.52
CA LEU A 71 -2.81 -7.06 2.27
C LEU A 71 -1.56 -6.18 2.46
N LEU A 72 -1.30 -5.72 3.69
CA LEU A 72 -0.10 -4.94 4.03
C LEU A 72 0.25 -5.08 5.53
N GLN A 73 1.51 -4.82 5.86
CA GLN A 73 2.03 -4.77 7.21
C GLN A 73 2.49 -3.34 7.56
N VAL A 74 2.76 -3.08 8.84
CA VAL A 74 3.27 -1.78 9.28
C VAL A 74 4.52 -1.38 8.49
N GLY A 75 4.48 -0.18 7.92
CA GLY A 75 5.54 0.36 7.07
C GLY A 75 5.41 0.00 5.59
N GLN A 76 4.44 -0.81 5.19
CA GLN A 76 4.17 -1.15 3.79
C GLN A 76 3.02 -0.33 3.22
N THR A 77 2.98 -0.25 1.88
CA THR A 77 1.91 0.37 1.11
C THR A 77 1.11 -0.68 0.36
N ALA A 78 -0.21 -0.45 0.22
CA ALA A 78 -1.08 -1.25 -0.63
C ALA A 78 -2.28 -0.40 -1.11
N VAL A 79 -2.89 -0.85 -2.21
CA VAL A 79 -4.16 -0.28 -2.67
C VAL A 79 -5.30 -1.03 -1.99
N LEU A 80 -6.10 -0.31 -1.22
CA LEU A 80 -7.23 -0.88 -0.48
C LEU A 80 -8.55 -0.26 -0.92
N LYS A 81 -9.60 -1.07 -0.87
CA LYS A 81 -10.96 -0.64 -1.20
C LYS A 81 -11.65 -0.03 0.02
N VAL A 82 -12.30 1.12 -0.18
CA VAL A 82 -13.15 1.76 0.82
C VAL A 82 -14.47 0.99 0.92
N LEU A 83 -14.76 0.44 2.10
CA LEU A 83 -16.00 -0.28 2.39
C LEU A 83 -17.10 0.68 2.87
N GLN A 84 -16.74 1.62 3.74
CA GLN A 84 -17.69 2.54 4.37
C GLN A 84 -17.01 3.86 4.72
N VAL A 85 -17.76 4.96 4.62
CA VAL A 85 -17.36 6.29 5.11
C VAL A 85 -18.23 6.67 6.30
N THR A 86 -17.59 7.05 7.42
CA THR A 86 -18.24 7.36 8.69
C THR A 86 -17.84 8.75 9.21
N LYS A 87 -18.33 9.13 10.39
CA LYS A 87 -17.98 10.42 11.03
C LYS A 87 -16.51 10.54 11.48
N ILE A 88 -15.80 9.42 11.63
CA ILE A 88 -14.39 9.40 12.10
C ILE A 88 -13.38 9.17 10.99
N GLY A 89 -13.82 8.77 9.82
CA GLY A 89 -12.97 8.41 8.67
C GLY A 89 -13.61 7.36 7.79
N ALA A 90 -12.82 6.74 6.95
CA ALA A 90 -13.21 5.63 6.10
C ALA A 90 -12.72 4.30 6.67
N PHE A 91 -13.46 3.23 6.43
CA PHE A 91 -13.05 1.87 6.74
C PHE A 91 -12.67 1.16 5.44
N LEU A 92 -11.53 0.50 5.46
CA LEU A 92 -10.90 -0.14 4.30
C LEU A 92 -10.85 -1.66 4.48
N ASP A 93 -11.06 -2.38 3.37
CA ASP A 93 -10.80 -3.81 3.30
C ASP A 93 -9.29 -4.07 3.18
N TRP A 94 -8.71 -4.73 4.16
CA TRP A 94 -7.31 -5.12 4.19
C TRP A 94 -7.07 -6.63 4.35
N GLY A 95 -8.15 -7.42 4.13
CA GLY A 95 -8.12 -8.88 4.16
C GLY A 95 -8.36 -9.52 5.53
N LEU A 96 -8.58 -8.75 6.59
CA LEU A 96 -8.90 -9.25 7.93
C LEU A 96 -10.36 -8.99 8.30
N GLU A 97 -10.83 -9.66 9.39
CA GLU A 97 -12.23 -9.53 9.84
C GLU A 97 -12.60 -8.13 10.32
N LYS A 98 -11.63 -7.41 10.91
CA LYS A 98 -11.82 -6.03 11.35
C LYS A 98 -11.30 -5.09 10.27
N ASP A 99 -12.16 -4.24 9.75
CA ASP A 99 -11.80 -3.24 8.76
C ASP A 99 -10.75 -2.27 9.29
N LEU A 100 -9.90 -1.77 8.40
CA LEU A 100 -8.84 -0.84 8.73
C LEU A 100 -9.34 0.60 8.67
N LEU A 101 -9.20 1.36 9.75
CA LEU A 101 -9.58 2.77 9.80
C LEU A 101 -8.58 3.66 9.06
N LEU A 102 -9.08 4.49 8.15
CA LEU A 102 -8.39 5.63 7.54
C LEU A 102 -8.97 6.92 8.09
N PRO A 103 -8.38 7.53 9.14
CA PRO A 103 -8.88 8.75 9.77
C PRO A 103 -8.90 9.93 8.79
N TYR A 104 -9.83 10.90 8.99
CA TYR A 104 -9.91 12.07 8.10
C TYR A 104 -8.62 12.88 8.01
N HIS A 105 -7.89 13.04 9.11
CA HIS A 105 -6.63 13.80 9.14
C HIS A 105 -5.46 13.07 8.42
N GLU A 106 -5.65 11.80 8.09
CA GLU A 106 -4.71 11.00 7.29
C GLU A 106 -5.09 10.89 5.81
N GLN A 107 -6.22 11.47 5.41
CA GLN A 107 -6.65 11.52 4.01
C GLN A 107 -6.05 12.75 3.31
N THR A 108 -5.40 12.56 2.17
CA THR A 108 -4.90 13.65 1.31
C THR A 108 -6.00 14.18 0.37
N SER A 109 -7.03 13.38 0.13
CA SER A 109 -8.24 13.74 -0.59
C SER A 109 -9.44 12.98 -0.01
N ARG A 110 -10.65 13.51 -0.19
CA ARG A 110 -11.85 12.81 0.27
C ARG A 110 -12.07 11.53 -0.53
N VAL A 111 -12.27 10.44 0.18
CA VAL A 111 -12.58 9.13 -0.42
C VAL A 111 -14.06 8.83 -0.39
N ARG A 112 -14.53 7.91 -1.25
CA ARG A 112 -15.93 7.46 -1.36
C ARG A 112 -16.00 5.94 -1.23
N GLU A 113 -17.13 5.43 -0.82
CA GLU A 113 -17.40 3.99 -0.79
C GLU A 113 -17.19 3.36 -2.18
N GLY A 114 -16.55 2.18 -2.19
CA GLY A 114 -16.18 1.47 -3.41
C GLY A 114 -14.92 1.98 -4.11
N GLN A 115 -14.38 3.13 -3.72
CA GLN A 115 -13.15 3.68 -4.27
C GLN A 115 -11.93 2.89 -3.78
N GLU A 116 -10.93 2.74 -4.63
CA GLU A 116 -9.61 2.25 -4.26
C GLU A 116 -8.68 3.42 -3.93
N CYS A 117 -7.89 3.29 -2.87
CA CYS A 117 -6.89 4.28 -2.50
C CYS A 117 -5.58 3.61 -2.06
N LEU A 118 -4.47 4.23 -2.44
CA LEU A 118 -3.14 3.85 -1.98
C LEU A 118 -2.95 4.34 -0.55
N VAL A 119 -2.63 3.42 0.36
CA VAL A 119 -2.42 3.72 1.76
C VAL A 119 -1.19 3.00 2.30
N ALA A 120 -0.66 3.50 3.41
CA ALA A 120 0.32 2.81 4.23
C ALA A 120 -0.30 2.43 5.58
N LEU A 121 0.20 1.35 6.19
CA LEU A 121 -0.20 0.93 7.52
C LEU A 121 0.76 1.51 8.56
N TYR A 122 0.22 2.14 9.59
CA TYR A 122 0.99 2.64 10.72
C TYR A 122 0.32 2.36 12.06
N VAL A 123 1.08 2.48 13.12
CA VAL A 123 0.57 2.39 14.50
C VAL A 123 0.37 3.80 15.03
N ASP A 124 -0.84 4.14 15.44
CA ASP A 124 -1.15 5.45 16.00
C ASP A 124 -0.65 5.59 17.46
N LYS A 125 -0.81 6.79 18.04
CA LYS A 125 -0.42 7.09 19.43
C LYS A 125 -1.17 6.25 20.48
N SER A 126 -2.32 5.66 20.10
CA SER A 126 -3.13 4.77 20.94
C SER A 126 -2.76 3.30 20.76
N SER A 127 -1.64 3.00 20.08
CA SER A 127 -1.23 1.64 19.73
C SER A 127 -2.29 0.89 18.91
N ARG A 128 -2.99 1.58 17.99
CA ARG A 128 -3.95 1.01 17.05
C ARG A 128 -3.38 1.05 15.64
N LEU A 129 -3.69 0.02 14.85
CA LEU A 129 -3.38 0.01 13.44
C LEU A 129 -4.34 0.93 12.69
N CYS A 130 -3.79 1.86 11.92
CA CYS A 130 -4.52 2.80 11.08
C CYS A 130 -3.87 2.91 9.70
N ALA A 131 -4.67 3.29 8.71
CA ALA A 131 -4.19 3.62 7.37
C ALA A 131 -3.87 5.12 7.25
N THR A 132 -2.92 5.46 6.40
CA THR A 132 -2.64 6.83 5.97
C THR A 132 -2.49 6.91 4.46
N MET A 133 -3.04 7.95 3.83
CA MET A 133 -2.79 8.29 2.43
C MET A 133 -1.51 9.11 2.23
N LYS A 134 -0.86 9.55 3.31
CA LYS A 134 0.42 10.28 3.28
C LYS A 134 1.58 9.31 3.07
N VAL A 135 1.60 8.67 1.89
CA VAL A 135 2.47 7.52 1.61
C VAL A 135 3.92 7.88 1.28
N TYR A 136 4.27 9.16 1.11
CA TYR A 136 5.58 9.62 0.67
C TYR A 136 6.77 8.95 1.39
N HIS A 137 6.70 8.84 2.73
CA HIS A 137 7.78 8.27 3.54
C HIS A 137 7.81 6.73 3.56
N TYR A 138 6.77 6.10 3.03
CA TYR A 138 6.64 4.64 2.98
C TYR A 138 7.07 4.06 1.62
N LEU A 139 7.13 4.92 0.58
CA LEU A 139 7.55 4.51 -0.74
C LEU A 139 9.07 4.31 -0.80
N SER A 140 9.47 3.23 -1.50
CA SER A 140 10.89 2.90 -1.68
C SER A 140 11.55 3.86 -2.66
N THR A 141 12.77 4.27 -2.35
CA THR A 141 13.66 4.97 -3.27
C THR A 141 14.63 4.02 -3.98
N ARG A 142 14.63 2.72 -3.64
CA ARG A 142 15.44 1.70 -4.33
C ARG A 142 14.62 1.13 -5.48
N THR A 143 14.67 1.83 -6.62
CA THR A 143 13.96 1.41 -7.83
C THR A 143 14.80 0.43 -8.67
N PRO A 144 14.16 -0.58 -9.33
CA PRO A 144 14.81 -1.39 -10.34
C PRO A 144 14.84 -0.72 -11.73
N TYR A 145 14.12 0.40 -11.89
CA TYR A 145 13.96 1.09 -13.18
C TYR A 145 15.14 1.98 -13.51
N VAL A 146 15.34 2.16 -14.83
CA VAL A 146 16.36 3.06 -15.41
C VAL A 146 15.70 4.12 -16.29
N THR A 147 16.44 5.17 -16.62
CA THR A 147 15.98 6.22 -17.52
C THR A 147 15.58 5.63 -18.87
N GLY A 148 14.37 5.95 -19.30
CA GLY A 148 13.78 5.47 -20.54
C GLY A 148 12.76 4.36 -20.37
N ASP A 149 12.68 3.70 -19.24
CA ASP A 149 11.71 2.65 -18.98
C ASP A 149 10.27 3.19 -18.97
N SER A 150 9.34 2.35 -19.46
CA SER A 150 7.91 2.59 -19.36
C SER A 150 7.38 1.99 -18.06
N VAL A 151 6.64 2.78 -17.28
CA VAL A 151 6.13 2.39 -15.97
C VAL A 151 4.69 2.82 -15.77
N LYS A 152 3.97 2.14 -14.89
CA LYS A 152 2.66 2.58 -14.42
C LYS A 152 2.81 3.25 -13.07
N GLY A 153 2.20 4.42 -12.92
CA GLY A 153 2.28 5.16 -11.67
C GLY A 153 0.93 5.70 -11.23
N ARG A 154 0.65 5.60 -9.95
CA ARG A 154 -0.56 6.13 -9.32
C ARG A 154 -0.29 7.50 -8.72
N VAL A 155 -1.07 8.48 -9.10
CA VAL A 155 -1.04 9.82 -8.50
C VAL A 155 -1.56 9.74 -7.06
N TYR A 156 -0.77 10.17 -6.08
CA TYR A 156 -1.22 10.19 -4.68
C TYR A 156 -1.24 11.60 -4.07
N GLU A 157 -0.50 12.56 -4.65
CA GLU A 157 -0.47 13.94 -4.18
C GLU A 157 -0.15 14.89 -5.33
N ILE A 158 -0.75 16.08 -5.32
CA ILE A 158 -0.51 17.14 -6.31
C ILE A 158 -0.05 18.39 -5.57
N SER A 159 1.07 18.95 -5.99
CA SER A 159 1.67 20.15 -5.43
C SER A 159 1.95 21.18 -6.53
N ASP A 160 1.42 22.39 -6.36
CA ASP A 160 1.68 23.48 -7.31
C ASP A 160 3.16 23.82 -7.41
N ARG A 161 3.90 23.61 -6.33
CA ARG A 161 5.33 23.92 -6.27
C ARG A 161 6.23 22.84 -6.86
N PHE A 162 5.94 21.58 -6.57
CA PHE A 162 6.83 20.46 -6.90
C PHE A 162 6.37 19.70 -8.15
N GLY A 163 5.06 19.62 -8.37
CA GLY A 163 4.45 18.85 -9.44
C GLY A 163 3.57 17.72 -8.90
N VAL A 164 3.51 16.60 -9.62
CA VAL A 164 2.62 15.49 -9.31
C VAL A 164 3.42 14.33 -8.72
N PHE A 165 3.13 14.00 -7.48
CA PHE A 165 3.74 12.86 -6.81
C PHE A 165 3.05 11.57 -7.21
N VAL A 166 3.86 10.61 -7.61
CA VAL A 166 3.42 9.34 -8.20
C VAL A 166 4.09 8.17 -7.49
N ALA A 167 3.31 7.13 -7.20
CA ALA A 167 3.81 5.85 -6.75
C ALA A 167 3.88 4.89 -7.95
N VAL A 168 5.08 4.60 -8.43
CA VAL A 168 5.31 3.62 -9.50
C VAL A 168 5.14 2.22 -8.91
N ASP A 169 4.29 1.39 -9.55
CA ASP A 169 3.87 0.06 -9.06
C ASP A 169 3.33 0.09 -7.63
N ASP A 170 2.74 1.23 -7.22
CA ASP A 170 2.25 1.47 -5.84
C ASP A 170 3.34 1.29 -4.75
N LYS A 171 4.62 1.33 -5.13
CA LYS A 171 5.77 0.98 -4.29
C LYS A 171 6.93 1.97 -4.35
N TYR A 172 7.24 2.53 -5.52
CA TYR A 172 8.44 3.35 -5.72
C TYR A 172 8.09 4.83 -5.84
N SER A 173 8.89 5.68 -5.19
CA SER A 173 8.70 7.13 -5.20
C SER A 173 9.09 7.75 -6.53
N ALA A 174 8.16 8.47 -7.15
CA ALA A 174 8.38 9.20 -8.39
C ALA A 174 7.69 10.56 -8.38
N LEU A 175 8.13 11.47 -9.26
CA LEU A 175 7.61 12.81 -9.41
C LEU A 175 7.51 13.16 -10.89
N ILE A 176 6.35 13.68 -11.32
CA ILE A 176 6.26 14.47 -12.54
C ILE A 176 6.58 15.91 -12.16
N PRO A 177 7.74 16.48 -12.56
CA PRO A 177 8.11 17.84 -12.17
C PRO A 177 7.06 18.87 -12.64
N ALA A 178 6.84 19.94 -11.87
CA ALA A 178 5.82 20.96 -12.19
C ALA A 178 5.97 21.54 -13.61
N ARG A 179 7.20 21.70 -14.10
CA ARG A 179 7.49 22.17 -15.47
C ARG A 179 7.07 21.20 -16.59
N GLU A 180 6.92 19.92 -16.25
CA GLU A 180 6.56 18.84 -17.18
C GLU A 180 5.10 18.42 -17.02
N ALA A 181 4.47 18.77 -15.90
CA ALA A 181 3.09 18.48 -15.59
C ALA A 181 2.17 19.31 -16.49
N SER A 182 1.73 18.75 -17.61
CA SER A 182 0.89 19.44 -18.61
C SER A 182 -0.58 19.02 -18.57
N GLY A 183 -0.87 17.93 -17.88
CA GLY A 183 -2.21 17.33 -17.79
C GLY A 183 -3.03 17.78 -16.59
N LYS A 184 -4.31 17.39 -16.59
CA LYS A 184 -5.18 17.49 -15.42
C LYS A 184 -5.13 16.15 -14.67
N TYR A 185 -4.40 16.11 -13.59
CA TYR A 185 -4.21 14.91 -12.77
C TYR A 185 -5.22 14.85 -11.64
N ARG A 186 -5.55 13.64 -11.22
CA ARG A 186 -6.44 13.39 -10.08
C ARG A 186 -5.80 12.39 -9.11
N PRO A 187 -5.87 12.62 -7.79
CA PRO A 187 -5.44 11.62 -6.82
C PRO A 187 -6.17 10.28 -7.04
N GLY A 188 -5.39 9.18 -7.04
CA GLY A 188 -5.86 7.83 -7.31
C GLY A 188 -5.79 7.41 -8.79
N GLU A 189 -5.59 8.34 -9.72
CA GLU A 189 -5.47 8.05 -11.16
C GLU A 189 -4.17 7.28 -11.43
N VAL A 190 -4.27 6.26 -12.30
CA VAL A 190 -3.11 5.49 -12.78
C VAL A 190 -2.74 5.96 -14.17
N LEU A 191 -1.48 6.32 -14.35
CA LEU A 191 -0.93 6.88 -15.58
C LEU A 191 0.12 5.93 -16.17
N ASP A 192 0.15 5.86 -17.50
CA ASP A 192 1.28 5.29 -18.24
C ASP A 192 2.36 6.35 -18.39
N LEU A 193 3.51 6.11 -17.79
CA LEU A 193 4.59 7.07 -17.64
C LEU A 193 5.90 6.52 -18.19
N ARG A 194 6.85 7.42 -18.38
CA ARG A 194 8.22 7.06 -18.73
C ARG A 194 9.18 7.65 -17.71
N VAL A 195 10.18 6.87 -17.29
CA VAL A 195 11.26 7.36 -16.43
C VAL A 195 12.13 8.32 -17.22
N SER A 196 12.12 9.60 -16.84
CA SER A 196 12.95 10.63 -17.45
C SER A 196 14.34 10.73 -16.80
N GLU A 197 14.42 10.45 -15.50
CA GLU A 197 15.66 10.54 -14.73
C GLU A 197 15.56 9.65 -13.49
N VAL A 198 16.64 8.96 -13.11
CA VAL A 198 16.81 8.35 -11.81
C VAL A 198 17.89 9.12 -11.06
N LYS A 199 17.53 9.70 -9.91
CA LYS A 199 18.44 10.52 -9.10
C LYS A 199 19.39 9.65 -8.28
N GLU A 200 20.46 10.25 -7.78
CA GLU A 200 21.44 9.57 -6.90
C GLU A 200 20.80 8.99 -5.62
N ASP A 201 19.77 9.63 -5.08
CA ASP A 201 19.00 9.14 -3.93
C ASP A 201 18.00 8.03 -4.28
N GLY A 202 17.94 7.62 -5.57
CA GLY A 202 17.09 6.56 -6.10
C GLY A 202 15.65 6.97 -6.40
N LYS A 203 15.27 8.22 -6.14
CA LYS A 203 13.96 8.77 -6.57
C LYS A 203 13.94 8.97 -8.06
N MET A 204 12.77 8.78 -8.66
CA MET A 204 12.58 8.94 -10.11
C MET A 204 11.86 10.23 -10.43
N ASN A 205 12.32 10.90 -11.52
CA ASN A 205 11.46 11.79 -12.27
C ASN A 205 10.82 10.98 -13.41
N VAL A 206 9.53 11.20 -13.62
CA VAL A 206 8.74 10.54 -14.67
C VAL A 206 7.99 11.57 -15.48
N THR A 207 7.62 11.24 -16.71
CA THR A 207 6.87 12.10 -17.61
C THR A 207 5.75 11.33 -18.29
N ASP A 208 4.62 11.98 -18.52
CA ASP A 208 3.50 11.49 -19.33
C ASP A 208 3.64 11.85 -20.81
N ARG A 209 4.67 12.65 -21.17
CA ARG A 209 4.92 13.03 -22.55
C ARG A 209 5.51 11.87 -23.32
N GLN A 210 4.82 11.43 -24.36
CA GLN A 210 5.42 10.59 -25.40
C GLN A 210 6.52 11.39 -26.09
N LYS A 211 7.66 10.74 -26.43
CA LYS A 211 8.70 11.44 -27.20
C LYS A 211 8.06 11.96 -28.47
N ALA A 212 8.26 13.24 -28.77
CA ALA A 212 7.79 13.92 -30.01
C ALA A 212 8.14 13.14 -31.29
N TYR A 213 9.12 12.25 -31.22
CA TYR A 213 9.55 11.36 -32.31
C TYR A 213 8.49 10.32 -32.73
N ILE A 214 7.60 9.89 -31.81
CA ILE A 214 6.53 8.92 -32.15
C ILE A 214 5.37 9.65 -32.84
N GLN A 215 5.07 10.89 -32.44
CA GLN A 215 4.02 11.69 -33.09
C GLN A 215 4.38 12.05 -34.55
N ILE A 216 5.67 12.30 -34.85
CA ILE A 216 6.11 12.59 -36.21
C ILE A 216 5.90 11.39 -37.15
N ASN A 217 6.04 10.16 -36.67
CA ASN A 217 5.82 8.96 -37.48
C ASN A 217 4.34 8.65 -37.74
N GLU A 218 3.45 9.01 -36.83
CA GLU A 218 1.99 8.86 -37.05
C GLU A 218 1.47 9.93 -38.02
N ASP A 219 1.95 11.17 -37.93
CA ASP A 219 1.57 12.24 -38.84
C ASP A 219 2.14 12.04 -40.25
N LEU A 220 3.33 11.42 -40.36
CA LEU A 220 3.94 11.11 -41.69
C LEU A 220 3.25 9.93 -42.39
N SER A 221 2.54 9.06 -41.67
CA SER A 221 1.78 7.95 -42.27
C SER A 221 0.47 8.41 -42.95
N LEU A 222 0.01 9.61 -42.66
CA LEU A 222 -1.20 10.20 -43.26
C LEU A 222 -0.98 11.02 -44.50
N ILE A 223 0.27 11.26 -44.93
CA ILE A 223 0.57 11.91 -46.19
C ILE A 223 0.60 10.86 -47.27
N HIS A 224 -0.58 10.47 -47.73
CA HIS A 224 -0.73 9.72 -48.98
C HIS A 224 -0.54 10.70 -50.13
N ILE A 225 0.61 10.61 -50.76
CA ILE A 225 0.90 11.34 -52.01
C ILE A 225 -0.02 10.77 -53.07
N SER A 226 -1.04 11.54 -53.46
CA SER A 226 -1.79 11.28 -54.70
C SER A 226 -0.88 11.63 -55.88
N GLU A 227 -0.44 10.62 -56.60
CA GLU A 227 0.25 10.82 -57.90
C GLU A 227 -0.67 11.54 -58.87
N PRO A 228 -0.17 12.50 -59.63
CA PRO A 228 -0.94 13.14 -60.72
C PRO A 228 -1.02 12.18 -61.90
N THR A 229 -2.25 11.75 -62.21
CA THR A 229 -2.58 11.05 -63.44
C THR A 229 -2.36 11.99 -64.65
N ARG A 230 -1.55 11.50 -65.56
CA ARG A 230 -1.50 12.02 -66.93
C ARG A 230 -2.61 11.40 -67.79
#